data_caedff8650c1e3684e6f7f5a213aecb1
#
_entry.id   caedff8650c1e3684e6f7f5a213aecb1
#
_cell.length_a   1.000
_cell.length_b   1.000
_cell.length_c   1.000
_cell.angle_alpha   90.00
_cell.angle_beta   90.00
_cell.angle_gamma   90.00
#
_symmetry.space_group_name_H-M   'P 1'
#
loop_
_entity.id
_entity.type
_entity.pdbx_description
1 polymer ?
#
loop_
_entity_poly.entity_id
_entity_poly.type
_entity_poly.pdbx_seq_one_letter_code
_entity_poly.pdbx_strand_id
1 'polypeptide(L)'
;MDILFFVVAFLSSIVGAICGIGGGVVIKPVLDMFRMGEPATINFLSGCTVLSMSLYSVSKALRAGDSKVETSTGTPLALGAAVGGVIGKEMFSAVKAFFGGSPMVGGVQAVALGIITLGTLLYTVNKSRIKTHSMTNKLVCVIIGLLLGVMSSFLGIGGGPINLVVLGYFFGMDTKTAAANSIYIILFSQAASLLATIITGAVPTFRILALVLMVAGGIGGGIVGRKLNKKMDNRAVDKLFIGLMVLIVCICIYNATRAFIG
;
A
#
# COMPACT_ATOMS: atom_id res chain seq x y z
N MET A 1 -7.56 11.00 -21.01
CA MET A 1 -6.82 9.99 -20.20
C MET A 1 -6.21 10.59 -18.94
N ASP A 2 -5.60 11.77 -19.02
CA ASP A 2 -4.83 12.34 -17.89
C ASP A 2 -5.70 12.66 -16.65
N ILE A 3 -6.95 13.11 -16.86
CA ILE A 3 -7.92 13.33 -15.77
C ILE A 3 -8.22 12.04 -14.99
N LEU A 4 -8.21 10.88 -15.66
CA LEU A 4 -8.47 9.60 -15.01
C LEU A 4 -7.35 9.23 -14.02
N PHE A 5 -6.08 9.51 -14.35
CA PHE A 5 -4.97 9.35 -13.39
C PHE A 5 -5.19 10.16 -12.12
N PHE A 6 -5.61 11.42 -12.26
CA PHE A 6 -5.92 12.27 -11.10
C PHE A 6 -7.07 11.71 -10.27
N VAL A 7 -8.20 11.38 -10.92
CA VAL A 7 -9.42 10.91 -10.24
C VAL A 7 -9.15 9.60 -9.50
N VAL A 8 -8.49 8.64 -10.17
CA VAL A 8 -8.12 7.36 -9.55
C VAL A 8 -7.18 7.58 -8.37
N ALA A 9 -6.14 8.40 -8.53
CA ALA A 9 -5.20 8.69 -7.45
C ALA A 9 -5.89 9.40 -6.28
N PHE A 10 -6.76 10.38 -6.55
CA PHE A 10 -7.48 11.15 -5.54
C PHE A 10 -8.45 10.27 -4.73
N LEU A 11 -9.35 9.54 -5.39
CA LEU A 11 -10.33 8.69 -4.71
C LEU A 11 -9.65 7.53 -3.96
N SER A 12 -8.67 6.88 -4.58
CA SER A 12 -7.89 5.81 -3.93
C SER A 12 -7.13 6.31 -2.71
N SER A 13 -6.57 7.52 -2.77
CA SER A 13 -5.83 8.10 -1.65
C SER A 13 -6.75 8.56 -0.51
N ILE A 14 -7.99 8.97 -0.80
CA ILE A 14 -9.00 9.22 0.26
C ILE A 14 -9.21 7.94 1.07
N VAL A 15 -9.56 6.85 0.39
CA VAL A 15 -9.86 5.58 1.06
C VAL A 15 -8.60 4.99 1.70
N GLY A 16 -7.48 5.08 0.99
CA GLY A 16 -6.17 4.64 1.48
C GLY A 16 -5.73 5.36 2.77
N ALA A 17 -5.98 6.68 2.86
CA ALA A 17 -5.67 7.46 4.06
C ALA A 17 -6.66 7.22 5.21
N ILE A 18 -7.94 6.94 4.91
CA ILE A 18 -8.92 6.57 5.93
C ILE A 18 -8.56 5.22 6.55
N CYS A 19 -8.32 4.22 5.70
CA CYS A 19 -8.07 2.84 6.15
C CYS A 19 -6.60 2.59 6.55
N GLY A 20 -5.66 3.47 6.21
CA GLY A 20 -4.26 3.25 6.55
C GLY A 20 -3.51 2.26 5.65
N ILE A 21 -4.04 1.96 4.46
CA ILE A 21 -3.46 0.95 3.55
C ILE A 21 -2.65 1.56 2.40
N GLY A 22 -2.57 2.89 2.33
CA GLY A 22 -2.00 3.57 1.18
C GLY A 22 -2.93 3.50 -0.05
N GLY A 23 -2.94 4.52 -0.88
CA GLY A 23 -3.78 4.54 -2.09
C GLY A 23 -3.40 3.50 -3.14
N GLY A 24 -2.15 3.02 -3.13
CA GLY A 24 -1.59 2.12 -4.14
C GLY A 24 -2.31 0.80 -4.31
N VAL A 25 -2.91 0.29 -3.23
CA VAL A 25 -3.70 -0.96 -3.25
C VAL A 25 -4.91 -0.86 -4.19
N VAL A 26 -5.44 0.33 -4.39
CA VAL A 26 -6.56 0.59 -5.32
C VAL A 26 -6.04 1.13 -6.65
N ILE A 27 -5.07 2.06 -6.61
CA ILE A 27 -4.51 2.70 -7.82
C ILE A 27 -4.04 1.64 -8.80
N LYS A 28 -3.18 0.71 -8.33
CA LYS A 28 -2.55 -0.26 -9.22
C LYS A 28 -3.57 -1.19 -9.88
N PRO A 29 -4.44 -1.94 -9.17
CA PRO A 29 -5.41 -2.82 -9.82
C PRO A 29 -6.37 -2.10 -10.77
N VAL A 30 -6.75 -0.86 -10.43
CA VAL A 30 -7.65 -0.05 -11.28
C VAL A 30 -6.93 0.37 -12.56
N LEU A 31 -5.70 0.88 -12.48
CA LEU A 31 -4.94 1.28 -13.67
C LEU A 31 -4.58 0.07 -14.55
N ASP A 32 -4.25 -1.09 -13.95
CA ASP A 32 -4.04 -2.35 -14.65
C ASP A 32 -5.32 -2.80 -15.41
N MET A 33 -6.49 -2.70 -14.77
CA MET A 33 -7.78 -3.02 -15.36
C MET A 33 -8.07 -2.19 -16.62
N PHE A 34 -7.71 -0.90 -16.59
CA PHE A 34 -7.87 0.02 -17.72
C PHE A 34 -6.72 -0.02 -18.73
N ARG A 35 -5.69 -0.86 -18.53
CA ARG A 35 -4.48 -0.93 -19.38
C ARG A 35 -3.80 0.44 -19.58
N MET A 36 -3.68 1.23 -18.53
CA MET A 36 -3.17 2.60 -18.62
C MET A 36 -1.66 2.70 -18.71
N GLY A 37 -0.94 1.59 -18.75
CA GLY A 37 0.51 1.54 -18.89
C GLY A 37 1.08 0.16 -18.57
N GLU A 38 2.39 0.03 -18.72
CA GLU A 38 3.11 -1.17 -18.30
C GLU A 38 3.10 -1.33 -16.76
N PRO A 39 3.09 -2.57 -16.24
CA PRO A 39 3.12 -2.81 -14.78
C PRO A 39 4.23 -2.07 -14.05
N ALA A 40 5.42 -1.94 -14.66
CA ALA A 40 6.54 -1.21 -14.08
C ALA A 40 6.26 0.30 -13.93
N THR A 41 5.66 0.91 -14.96
CA THR A 41 5.28 2.33 -14.97
C THR A 41 4.18 2.59 -13.94
N ILE A 42 3.15 1.73 -13.91
CA ILE A 42 2.05 1.84 -12.93
C ILE A 42 2.57 1.68 -11.50
N ASN A 43 3.47 0.72 -11.24
CA ASN A 43 4.11 0.54 -9.94
C ASN A 43 4.89 1.79 -9.50
N PHE A 44 5.67 2.38 -10.41
CA PHE A 44 6.47 3.58 -10.12
C PHE A 44 5.57 4.79 -9.81
N LEU A 45 4.59 5.08 -10.66
CA LEU A 45 3.64 6.19 -10.49
C LEU A 45 2.79 6.02 -9.21
N SER A 46 2.30 4.81 -8.96
CA SER A 46 1.58 4.48 -7.73
C SER A 46 2.47 4.67 -6.50
N GLY A 47 3.72 4.20 -6.56
CA GLY A 47 4.70 4.37 -5.48
C GLY A 47 4.97 5.85 -5.15
N CYS A 48 5.18 6.70 -6.17
CA CYS A 48 5.35 8.15 -5.99
C CYS A 48 4.11 8.80 -5.36
N THR A 49 2.92 8.39 -5.80
CA THR A 49 1.64 8.88 -5.26
C THR A 49 1.48 8.51 -3.79
N VAL A 50 1.74 7.26 -3.44
CA VAL A 50 1.64 6.74 -2.07
C VAL A 50 2.69 7.37 -1.17
N LEU A 51 3.93 7.55 -1.64
CA LEU A 51 4.98 8.25 -0.90
C LEU A 51 4.55 9.68 -0.57
N SER A 52 4.05 10.42 -1.55
CA SER A 52 3.61 11.81 -1.37
C SER A 52 2.45 11.93 -0.39
N MET A 53 1.46 11.04 -0.50
CA MET A 53 0.33 10.96 0.42
C MET A 53 0.76 10.61 1.84
N SER A 54 1.64 9.61 2.01
CA SER A 54 2.10 9.16 3.33
C SER A 54 3.00 10.21 3.98
N LEU A 55 3.88 10.87 3.22
CA LEU A 55 4.70 11.97 3.70
C LEU A 55 3.85 13.12 4.23
N TYR A 56 2.83 13.54 3.46
CA TYR A 56 1.89 14.55 3.92
C TYR A 56 1.17 14.12 5.21
N SER A 57 0.63 12.90 5.22
CA SER A 57 -0.20 12.39 6.33
C SER A 57 0.61 12.27 7.63
N VAL A 58 1.81 11.71 7.57
CA VAL A 58 2.71 11.55 8.71
C VAL A 58 3.21 12.91 9.21
N SER A 59 3.72 13.77 8.31
CA SER A 59 4.21 15.09 8.67
C SER A 59 3.14 15.95 9.34
N LYS A 60 1.91 15.88 8.81
CA LYS A 60 0.78 16.62 9.39
C LYS A 60 0.34 16.05 10.74
N ALA A 61 0.41 14.72 10.94
CA ALA A 61 0.09 14.09 12.22
C ALA A 61 1.10 14.49 13.31
N LEU A 62 2.39 14.42 12.97
CA LEU A 62 3.46 14.81 13.90
C LEU A 62 3.38 16.28 14.30
N ARG A 63 3.19 17.18 13.31
CA ARG A 63 3.08 18.62 13.59
C ARG A 63 1.83 19.01 14.38
N ALA A 64 0.74 18.26 14.23
CA ALA A 64 -0.50 18.52 14.96
C ALA A 64 -0.51 17.94 16.38
N GLY A 65 0.50 17.17 16.77
CA GLY A 65 0.56 16.50 18.07
C GLY A 65 -0.51 15.41 18.27
N ASP A 66 -1.21 15.01 17.19
CA ASP A 66 -2.27 14.01 17.20
C ASP A 66 -1.83 12.66 16.59
N SER A 67 -0.52 12.44 16.56
CA SER A 67 0.04 11.20 16.00
C SER A 67 -0.29 10.01 16.89
N LYS A 68 -0.95 9.01 16.29
CA LYS A 68 -1.16 7.69 16.90
C LYS A 68 -0.05 6.70 16.55
N VAL A 69 1.08 7.19 16.03
CA VAL A 69 2.24 6.36 15.72
C VAL A 69 2.93 5.96 17.01
N GLU A 70 3.01 4.68 17.28
CA GLU A 70 3.79 4.10 18.38
C GLU A 70 5.25 3.96 17.96
N THR A 71 6.07 4.95 18.25
CA THR A 71 7.47 5.02 17.79
C THR A 71 8.31 3.85 18.30
N SER A 72 8.00 3.30 19.48
CA SER A 72 8.71 2.15 20.06
C SER A 72 8.62 0.88 19.19
N THR A 73 7.47 0.65 18.60
CA THR A 73 7.15 -0.49 17.71
C THR A 73 7.22 -0.10 16.24
N GLY A 74 6.68 1.07 15.90
CA GLY A 74 6.58 1.57 14.53
C GLY A 74 7.94 1.86 13.88
N THR A 75 8.93 2.39 14.65
CA THR A 75 10.25 2.69 14.07
C THR A 75 11.04 1.43 13.69
N PRO A 76 11.17 0.38 14.55
CA PRO A 76 11.79 -0.87 14.13
C PRO A 76 11.08 -1.53 12.94
N LEU A 77 9.73 -1.51 12.92
CA LEU A 77 8.95 -1.99 11.79
C LEU A 77 9.26 -1.20 10.51
N ALA A 78 9.33 0.13 10.60
CA ALA A 78 9.62 1.00 9.46
C ALA A 78 11.04 0.79 8.91
N LEU A 79 12.04 0.59 9.78
CA LEU A 79 13.41 0.26 9.37
C LEU A 79 13.48 -1.09 8.66
N GLY A 80 12.84 -2.11 9.22
CA GLY A 80 12.70 -3.40 8.54
C GLY A 80 12.02 -3.27 7.18
N ALA A 81 10.91 -2.52 7.11
CA ALA A 81 10.17 -2.30 5.88
C ALA A 81 10.94 -1.49 4.83
N ALA A 82 11.84 -0.59 5.24
CA ALA A 82 12.73 0.11 4.32
C ALA A 82 13.69 -0.88 3.61
N VAL A 83 14.34 -1.76 4.38
CA VAL A 83 15.20 -2.82 3.82
C VAL A 83 14.37 -3.78 2.96
N GLY A 84 13.23 -4.24 3.47
CA GLY A 84 12.30 -5.10 2.74
C GLY A 84 11.78 -4.46 1.44
N GLY A 85 11.59 -3.15 1.44
CA GLY A 85 11.19 -2.38 0.28
C GLY A 85 12.18 -2.48 -0.89
N VAL A 86 13.48 -2.41 -0.58
CA VAL A 86 14.54 -2.61 -1.59
C VAL A 86 14.55 -4.05 -2.10
N ILE A 87 14.52 -5.03 -1.18
CA ILE A 87 14.51 -6.46 -1.55
C ILE A 87 13.28 -6.80 -2.41
N GLY A 88 12.10 -6.34 -2.02
CA GLY A 88 10.86 -6.61 -2.76
C GLY A 88 10.87 -6.02 -4.17
N LYS A 89 11.51 -4.87 -4.35
CA LYS A 89 11.72 -4.28 -5.67
C LYS A 89 12.65 -5.14 -6.55
N GLU A 90 13.79 -5.61 -5.99
CA GLU A 90 14.70 -6.49 -6.72
C GLU A 90 14.02 -7.81 -7.09
N MET A 91 13.21 -8.38 -6.19
CA MET A 91 12.38 -9.55 -6.50
C MET A 91 11.41 -9.26 -7.65
N PHE A 92 10.75 -8.11 -7.66
CA PHE A 92 9.89 -7.72 -8.78
C PHE A 92 10.67 -7.60 -10.09
N SER A 93 11.87 -7.00 -10.06
CA SER A 93 12.74 -6.86 -11.22
C SER A 93 13.18 -8.22 -11.77
N ALA A 94 13.53 -9.16 -10.88
CA ALA A 94 13.89 -10.53 -11.24
C ALA A 94 12.71 -11.28 -11.89
N VAL A 95 11.50 -11.17 -11.32
CA VAL A 95 10.28 -11.76 -11.91
C VAL A 95 9.99 -11.13 -13.28
N LYS A 96 10.11 -9.82 -13.41
CA LYS A 96 9.93 -9.13 -14.69
C LYS A 96 10.93 -9.64 -15.75
N ALA A 97 12.19 -9.82 -15.38
CA ALA A 97 13.22 -10.36 -16.28
C ALA A 97 12.92 -11.82 -16.68
N PHE A 98 12.50 -12.66 -15.73
CA PHE A 98 12.15 -14.06 -16.00
C PHE A 98 10.98 -14.19 -16.99
N PHE A 99 9.96 -13.36 -16.88
CA PHE A 99 8.80 -13.36 -17.78
C PHE A 99 8.98 -12.48 -19.02
N GLY A 100 10.18 -11.96 -19.30
CA GLY A 100 10.47 -11.14 -20.48
C GLY A 100 9.63 -9.86 -20.60
N GLY A 101 9.16 -9.29 -19.48
CA GLY A 101 8.31 -8.10 -19.47
C GLY A 101 6.85 -8.34 -19.91
N SER A 102 6.44 -9.59 -20.08
CA SER A 102 5.10 -10.00 -20.50
C SER A 102 3.99 -9.45 -19.59
N PRO A 103 2.75 -9.26 -20.08
CA PRO A 103 1.55 -8.99 -19.27
C PRO A 103 1.33 -9.98 -18.11
N MET A 104 1.90 -11.18 -18.20
CA MET A 104 1.88 -12.18 -17.11
C MET A 104 2.44 -11.65 -15.79
N VAL A 105 3.40 -10.72 -15.81
CA VAL A 105 3.94 -10.09 -14.58
C VAL A 105 2.83 -9.40 -13.79
N GLY A 106 1.96 -8.65 -14.47
CA GLY A 106 0.77 -8.06 -13.86
C GLY A 106 -0.21 -9.10 -13.34
N GLY A 107 -0.39 -10.20 -14.06
CA GLY A 107 -1.22 -11.35 -13.65
C GLY A 107 -0.73 -11.99 -12.36
N VAL A 108 0.57 -12.27 -12.26
CA VAL A 108 1.20 -12.84 -11.04
C VAL A 108 0.99 -11.89 -9.85
N GLN A 109 1.21 -10.58 -10.04
CA GLN A 109 0.97 -9.60 -8.98
C GLN A 109 -0.53 -9.54 -8.59
N ALA A 110 -1.45 -9.62 -9.55
CA ALA A 110 -2.88 -9.61 -9.29
C ALA A 110 -3.32 -10.85 -8.48
N VAL A 111 -2.81 -12.04 -8.82
CA VAL A 111 -3.07 -13.27 -8.05
C VAL A 111 -2.54 -13.15 -6.62
N ALA A 112 -1.28 -12.75 -6.48
CA ALA A 112 -0.66 -12.60 -5.16
C ALA A 112 -1.41 -11.56 -4.29
N LEU A 113 -1.76 -10.40 -4.87
CA LEU A 113 -2.55 -9.38 -4.18
C LEU A 113 -3.95 -9.90 -3.82
N GLY A 114 -4.61 -10.64 -4.72
CA GLY A 114 -5.92 -11.23 -4.48
C GLY A 114 -5.91 -12.19 -3.30
N ILE A 115 -4.94 -13.10 -3.23
CA ILE A 115 -4.78 -14.06 -2.12
C ILE A 115 -4.55 -13.32 -0.79
N ILE A 116 -3.64 -12.36 -0.76
CA ILE A 116 -3.33 -11.57 0.43
C ILE A 116 -4.55 -10.78 0.89
N THR A 117 -5.26 -10.15 -0.05
CA THR A 117 -6.44 -9.34 0.26
C THR A 117 -7.58 -10.23 0.76
N LEU A 118 -7.77 -11.41 0.19
CA LEU A 118 -8.76 -12.39 0.65
C LEU A 118 -8.44 -12.88 2.08
N GLY A 119 -7.19 -13.22 2.36
CA GLY A 119 -6.74 -13.59 3.70
C GLY A 119 -6.96 -12.47 4.71
N THR A 120 -6.66 -11.23 4.32
CA THR A 120 -6.91 -10.03 5.14
C THR A 120 -8.41 -9.81 5.39
N LEU A 121 -9.25 -9.99 4.38
CA LEU A 121 -10.70 -9.89 4.50
C LEU A 121 -11.24 -10.92 5.51
N LEU A 122 -10.84 -12.18 5.36
CA LEU A 122 -11.25 -13.27 6.25
C LEU A 122 -10.81 -13.01 7.71
N TYR A 123 -9.58 -12.52 7.91
CA TYR A 123 -9.12 -12.10 9.22
C TYR A 123 -9.98 -10.95 9.79
N THR A 124 -10.20 -9.89 8.98
CA THR A 124 -10.90 -8.68 9.44
C THR A 124 -12.33 -8.96 9.86
N VAL A 125 -13.04 -9.82 9.12
CA VAL A 125 -14.40 -10.24 9.45
C VAL A 125 -14.44 -11.03 10.75
N ASN A 126 -13.41 -11.84 11.04
CA ASN A 126 -13.34 -12.71 12.21
C ASN A 126 -12.49 -12.14 13.36
N LYS A 127 -11.97 -10.92 13.25
CA LYS A 127 -10.99 -10.36 14.21
C LYS A 127 -11.48 -10.32 15.66
N SER A 128 -12.79 -10.19 15.88
CA SER A 128 -13.38 -10.19 17.22
C SER A 128 -13.27 -11.55 17.94
N ARG A 129 -13.03 -12.64 17.22
CA ARG A 129 -12.86 -14.00 17.76
C ARG A 129 -11.40 -14.41 17.90
N ILE A 130 -10.48 -13.61 17.36
CA ILE A 130 -9.05 -13.93 17.30
C ILE A 130 -8.35 -13.23 18.47
N LYS A 131 -7.60 -13.99 19.27
CA LYS A 131 -6.75 -13.44 20.33
C LYS A 131 -5.58 -12.69 19.70
N THR A 132 -5.37 -11.45 20.12
CA THR A 132 -4.25 -10.62 19.68
C THR A 132 -3.05 -10.80 20.60
N HIS A 133 -1.87 -10.56 20.09
CA HIS A 133 -0.62 -10.54 20.84
C HIS A 133 -0.15 -9.11 21.08
N SER A 134 0.71 -8.89 22.05
CA SER A 134 1.33 -7.59 22.34
C SER A 134 2.84 -7.76 22.31
N MET A 135 3.39 -7.95 21.10
CA MET A 135 4.82 -8.14 20.91
C MET A 135 5.57 -6.81 21.08
N THR A 136 6.63 -6.83 21.89
CA THR A 136 7.48 -5.66 22.17
C THR A 136 8.93 -5.85 21.74
N ASN A 137 9.31 -7.06 21.32
CA ASN A 137 10.69 -7.38 20.92
C ASN A 137 11.05 -6.64 19.62
N LYS A 138 12.03 -5.74 19.69
CA LYS A 138 12.48 -4.91 18.58
C LYS A 138 12.99 -5.72 17.38
N LEU A 139 13.67 -6.86 17.63
CA LEU A 139 14.16 -7.72 16.55
C LEU A 139 13.00 -8.35 15.77
N VAL A 140 11.97 -8.82 16.47
CA VAL A 140 10.75 -9.35 15.85
C VAL A 140 10.05 -8.26 15.03
N CYS A 141 9.99 -7.02 15.54
CA CYS A 141 9.44 -5.88 14.80
C CYS A 141 10.20 -5.64 13.48
N VAL A 142 11.54 -5.68 13.51
CA VAL A 142 12.37 -5.51 12.28
C VAL A 142 12.08 -6.62 11.27
N ILE A 143 12.03 -7.88 11.71
CA ILE A 143 11.75 -9.03 10.82
C ILE A 143 10.35 -8.92 10.21
N ILE A 144 9.34 -8.61 11.02
CA ILE A 144 7.97 -8.40 10.54
C ILE A 144 7.93 -7.23 9.56
N GLY A 145 8.58 -6.12 9.89
CA GLY A 145 8.70 -4.97 9.02
C GLY A 145 9.34 -5.31 7.67
N LEU A 146 10.42 -6.08 7.68
CA LEU A 146 11.10 -6.55 6.47
C LEU A 146 10.15 -7.34 5.57
N LEU A 147 9.41 -8.30 6.12
CA LEU A 147 8.42 -9.07 5.35
C LEU A 147 7.33 -8.17 4.76
N LEU A 148 6.80 -7.23 5.56
CA LEU A 148 5.80 -6.26 5.08
C LEU A 148 6.35 -5.38 3.96
N GLY A 149 7.59 -4.93 4.07
CA GLY A 149 8.27 -4.14 3.05
C GLY A 149 8.48 -4.90 1.75
N VAL A 150 8.95 -6.15 1.83
CA VAL A 150 9.11 -7.04 0.66
C VAL A 150 7.79 -7.18 -0.08
N MET A 151 6.73 -7.55 0.64
CA MET A 151 5.41 -7.75 0.03
C MET A 151 4.85 -6.47 -0.58
N SER A 152 4.99 -5.35 0.13
CA SER A 152 4.54 -4.03 -0.31
C SER A 152 5.17 -3.62 -1.64
N SER A 153 6.49 -3.72 -1.74
CA SER A 153 7.25 -3.28 -2.91
C SER A 153 7.17 -4.27 -4.07
N PHE A 154 7.18 -5.58 -3.80
CA PHE A 154 6.96 -6.60 -4.82
C PHE A 154 5.61 -6.45 -5.52
N LEU A 155 4.55 -6.18 -4.76
CA LEU A 155 3.21 -5.97 -5.31
C LEU A 155 3.04 -4.60 -5.97
N GLY A 156 3.94 -3.65 -5.73
CA GLY A 156 3.87 -2.30 -6.27
C GLY A 156 2.69 -1.46 -5.73
N ILE A 157 2.18 -1.83 -4.56
CA ILE A 157 0.98 -1.21 -3.96
C ILE A 157 1.30 -0.21 -2.84
N GLY A 158 2.55 -0.09 -2.47
CA GLY A 158 3.00 0.89 -1.48
C GLY A 158 2.61 0.60 -0.04
N GLY A 159 2.30 -0.59 0.28
CA GLY A 159 1.71 -1.05 1.54
C GLY A 159 0.46 -1.85 1.22
N GLY A 160 -0.14 -2.44 2.19
CA GLY A 160 -1.25 -3.28 1.86
C GLY A 160 -2.18 -3.56 3.03
N PRO A 161 -3.26 -4.21 2.71
CA PRO A 161 -4.20 -4.67 3.70
C PRO A 161 -3.55 -5.50 4.80
N ILE A 162 -2.49 -6.23 4.45
CA ILE A 162 -1.74 -7.09 5.38
C ILE A 162 -1.11 -6.31 6.54
N ASN A 163 -0.69 -5.05 6.32
CA ASN A 163 -0.14 -4.24 7.40
C ASN A 163 -1.12 -4.11 8.57
N LEU A 164 -2.41 -3.86 8.28
CA LEU A 164 -3.44 -3.71 9.30
C LEU A 164 -3.66 -5.01 10.07
N VAL A 165 -3.66 -6.15 9.36
CA VAL A 165 -3.79 -7.47 9.98
C VAL A 165 -2.61 -7.73 10.91
N VAL A 166 -1.41 -7.51 10.43
CA VAL A 166 -0.18 -7.76 11.19
C VAL A 166 -0.11 -6.85 12.41
N LEU A 167 -0.41 -5.56 12.26
CA LEU A 167 -0.43 -4.60 13.37
C LEU A 167 -1.53 -4.91 14.39
N GLY A 168 -2.70 -5.31 13.94
CA GLY A 168 -3.79 -5.73 14.81
C GLY A 168 -3.49 -7.05 15.53
N TYR A 169 -2.98 -8.06 14.85
CA TYR A 169 -2.75 -9.40 15.38
C TYR A 169 -1.54 -9.48 16.31
N PHE A 170 -0.37 -9.03 15.83
CA PHE A 170 0.90 -9.17 16.58
C PHE A 170 1.10 -8.08 17.64
N PHE A 171 0.50 -6.91 17.48
CA PHE A 171 0.73 -5.75 18.35
C PHE A 171 -0.54 -5.28 19.09
N GLY A 172 -1.69 -5.89 18.84
CA GLY A 172 -2.95 -5.55 19.53
C GLY A 172 -3.47 -4.15 19.22
N MET A 173 -3.04 -3.53 18.13
CA MET A 173 -3.43 -2.16 17.78
C MET A 173 -4.90 -2.11 17.33
N ASP A 174 -5.65 -1.12 17.82
CA ASP A 174 -6.96 -0.79 17.26
C ASP A 174 -6.85 -0.30 15.81
N THR A 175 -7.96 -0.34 15.07
CA THR A 175 -7.99 -0.05 13.62
C THR A 175 -7.36 1.30 13.26
N LYS A 176 -7.64 2.36 14.03
CA LYS A 176 -7.12 3.70 13.74
C LYS A 176 -5.64 3.85 14.11
N THR A 177 -5.20 3.19 15.17
CA THR A 177 -3.78 3.14 15.57
C THR A 177 -2.99 2.30 14.55
N ALA A 178 -3.51 1.13 14.15
CA ALA A 178 -2.93 0.31 13.09
C ALA A 178 -2.84 1.09 11.76
N ALA A 179 -3.87 1.84 11.40
CA ALA A 179 -3.87 2.67 10.20
C ALA A 179 -2.76 3.75 10.22
N ALA A 180 -2.57 4.44 11.35
CA ALA A 180 -1.53 5.44 11.49
C ALA A 180 -0.11 4.83 11.40
N ASN A 181 0.12 3.71 12.09
CA ASN A 181 1.39 2.98 12.05
C ASN A 181 1.65 2.38 10.66
N SER A 182 0.63 1.86 9.98
CA SER A 182 0.75 1.36 8.61
C SER A 182 1.21 2.46 7.65
N ILE A 183 0.60 3.65 7.68
CA ILE A 183 1.03 4.78 6.82
C ILE A 183 2.48 5.18 7.15
N TYR A 184 2.89 5.11 8.41
CA TYR A 184 4.28 5.38 8.83
C TYR A 184 5.25 4.34 8.25
N ILE A 185 4.94 3.05 8.33
CA ILE A 185 5.72 1.96 7.73
C ILE A 185 5.80 2.11 6.21
N ILE A 186 4.67 2.43 5.56
CA ILE A 186 4.58 2.66 4.11
C ILE A 186 5.50 3.79 3.66
N LEU A 187 5.55 4.90 4.43
CA LEU A 187 6.43 6.02 4.12
C LEU A 187 7.89 5.58 3.95
N PHE A 188 8.42 4.79 4.90
CA PHE A 188 9.81 4.34 4.86
C PHE A 188 10.04 3.27 3.77
N SER A 189 9.12 2.32 3.63
CA SER A 189 9.21 1.28 2.61
C SER A 189 9.19 1.88 1.20
N GLN A 190 8.28 2.82 0.93
CA GLN A 190 8.18 3.46 -0.38
C GLN A 190 9.34 4.42 -0.67
N ALA A 191 9.79 5.17 0.33
CA ALA A 191 10.98 6.01 0.18
C ALA A 191 12.21 5.18 -0.20
N ALA A 192 12.46 4.07 0.50
CA ALA A 192 13.58 3.18 0.21
C ALA A 192 13.46 2.50 -1.17
N SER A 193 12.26 1.99 -1.51
CA SER A 193 12.02 1.34 -2.80
C SER A 193 12.17 2.29 -3.99
N LEU A 194 11.64 3.50 -3.90
CA LEU A 194 11.78 4.52 -4.95
C LEU A 194 13.21 5.04 -5.06
N LEU A 195 13.88 5.25 -3.92
CA LEU A 195 15.28 5.64 -3.92
C LEU A 195 16.16 4.57 -4.58
N ALA A 196 15.95 3.29 -4.26
CA ALA A 196 16.61 2.18 -4.93
C ALA A 196 16.33 2.18 -6.45
N THR A 197 15.08 2.48 -6.87
CA THR A 197 14.71 2.59 -8.29
C THR A 197 15.51 3.68 -9.01
N ILE A 198 15.70 4.82 -8.36
CA ILE A 198 16.45 5.96 -8.92
C ILE A 198 17.95 5.62 -8.99
N ILE A 199 18.52 5.10 -7.90
CA ILE A 199 19.96 4.78 -7.81
C ILE A 199 20.35 3.70 -8.82
N THR A 200 19.50 2.68 -9.02
CA THR A 200 19.77 1.60 -9.98
C THR A 200 19.48 1.99 -11.43
N GLY A 201 19.01 3.21 -11.70
CA GLY A 201 18.63 3.65 -13.04
C GLY A 201 17.44 2.89 -13.63
N ALA A 202 16.69 2.14 -12.81
CA ALA A 202 15.56 1.32 -13.25
C ALA A 202 14.23 2.11 -13.30
N VAL A 203 14.32 3.43 -13.49
CA VAL A 203 13.13 4.29 -13.64
C VAL A 203 12.48 3.98 -14.99
N PRO A 204 11.21 3.54 -15.02
CA PRO A 204 10.51 3.26 -16.26
C PRO A 204 10.20 4.54 -17.01
N THR A 205 9.91 4.42 -18.30
CA THR A 205 9.40 5.54 -19.10
C THR A 205 7.99 5.90 -18.63
N PHE A 206 7.75 7.19 -18.37
CA PHE A 206 6.44 7.69 -17.94
C PHE A 206 6.18 9.11 -18.44
N ARG A 207 4.91 9.50 -18.44
CA ARG A 207 4.51 10.87 -18.75
C ARG A 207 4.60 11.74 -17.50
N ILE A 208 5.36 12.83 -17.54
CA ILE A 208 5.51 13.76 -16.40
C ILE A 208 4.16 14.29 -15.94
N LEU A 209 3.25 14.60 -16.87
CA LEU A 209 1.90 15.08 -16.53
C LEU A 209 1.12 14.06 -15.69
N ALA A 210 1.22 12.75 -16.04
CA ALA A 210 0.57 11.69 -15.26
C ALA A 210 1.12 11.63 -13.82
N LEU A 211 2.45 11.74 -13.66
CA LEU A 211 3.08 11.78 -12.34
C LEU A 211 2.58 12.97 -11.52
N VAL A 212 2.59 14.17 -12.09
CA VAL A 212 2.16 15.40 -11.39
C VAL A 212 0.69 15.30 -10.96
N LEU A 213 -0.18 14.84 -11.86
CA LEU A 213 -1.60 14.66 -11.57
C LEU A 213 -1.85 13.60 -10.49
N MET A 214 -1.12 12.48 -10.55
CA MET A 214 -1.25 11.41 -9.55
C MET A 214 -0.73 11.86 -8.18
N VAL A 215 0.39 12.56 -8.12
CA VAL A 215 0.94 13.12 -6.86
C VAL A 215 -0.01 14.18 -6.29
N ALA A 216 -0.53 15.09 -7.11
CA ALA A 216 -1.51 16.08 -6.67
C ALA A 216 -2.80 15.42 -6.16
N GLY A 217 -3.32 14.42 -6.89
CA GLY A 217 -4.44 13.59 -6.47
C GLY A 217 -4.14 12.86 -5.16
N GLY A 218 -2.95 12.29 -5.03
CA GLY A 218 -2.50 11.59 -3.82
C GLY A 218 -2.48 12.47 -2.58
N ILE A 219 -1.86 13.65 -2.68
CA ILE A 219 -1.82 14.63 -1.57
C ILE A 219 -3.23 15.14 -1.26
N GLY A 220 -4.00 15.56 -2.29
CA GLY A 220 -5.38 16.03 -2.11
C GLY A 220 -6.28 14.98 -1.46
N GLY A 221 -6.21 13.74 -1.94
CA GLY A 221 -6.94 12.61 -1.35
C GLY A 221 -6.49 12.31 0.08
N GLY A 222 -5.20 12.38 0.37
CA GLY A 222 -4.64 12.24 1.71
C GLY A 222 -5.17 13.30 2.69
N ILE A 223 -5.30 14.57 2.23
CA ILE A 223 -5.88 15.66 3.01
C ILE A 223 -7.34 15.35 3.39
N VAL A 224 -8.15 15.01 2.40
CA VAL A 224 -9.56 14.70 2.58
C VAL A 224 -9.74 13.44 3.43
N GLY A 225 -9.02 12.37 3.09
CA GLY A 225 -9.10 11.09 3.80
C GLY A 225 -8.73 11.20 5.28
N ARG A 226 -7.68 11.95 5.61
CA ARG A 226 -7.31 12.22 7.00
C ARG A 226 -8.39 12.99 7.76
N LYS A 227 -9.00 14.01 7.14
CA LYS A 227 -10.09 14.77 7.76
C LYS A 227 -11.31 13.86 8.04
N LEU A 228 -11.63 12.97 7.11
CA LEU A 228 -12.72 12.01 7.26
C LEU A 228 -12.40 10.95 8.32
N ASN A 229 -11.19 10.39 8.34
CA ASN A 229 -10.75 9.41 9.35
C ASN A 229 -10.88 9.96 10.78
N LYS A 230 -10.58 11.26 11.01
CA LYS A 230 -10.76 11.88 12.33
C LYS A 230 -12.21 11.87 12.81
N LYS A 231 -13.17 11.98 11.89
CA LYS A 231 -14.61 11.99 12.19
C LYS A 231 -15.23 10.60 12.31
N MET A 232 -14.57 9.57 11.77
CA MET A 232 -15.05 8.19 11.77
C MET A 232 -14.60 7.46 13.04
N ASP A 233 -15.42 6.55 13.51
CA ASP A 233 -15.05 5.58 14.55
C ASP A 233 -14.35 4.33 13.95
N ASN A 234 -13.80 3.46 14.81
CA ASN A 234 -13.13 2.23 14.36
C ASN A 234 -14.06 1.32 13.54
N ARG A 235 -15.37 1.26 13.90
CA ARG A 235 -16.35 0.40 13.22
C ARG A 235 -16.64 0.89 11.80
N ALA A 236 -16.73 2.21 11.62
CA ALA A 236 -16.96 2.80 10.29
C ALA A 236 -15.74 2.58 9.38
N VAL A 237 -14.52 2.72 9.93
CA VAL A 237 -13.28 2.43 9.19
C VAL A 237 -13.21 0.95 8.81
N ASP A 238 -13.56 0.03 9.72
CA ASP A 238 -13.60 -1.41 9.45
C ASP A 238 -14.58 -1.75 8.33
N LYS A 239 -15.80 -1.20 8.35
CA LYS A 239 -16.81 -1.44 7.31
C LYS A 239 -16.33 -0.94 5.94
N LEU A 240 -15.74 0.25 5.90
CA LEU A 240 -15.15 0.80 4.67
C LEU A 240 -14.00 -0.09 4.17
N PHE A 241 -13.15 -0.55 5.08
CA PHE A 241 -12.03 -1.45 4.77
C PHE A 241 -12.52 -2.79 4.19
N ILE A 242 -13.53 -3.42 4.80
CA ILE A 242 -14.12 -4.68 4.31
C ILE A 242 -14.70 -4.48 2.90
N GLY A 243 -15.50 -3.44 2.68
CA GLY A 243 -16.06 -3.14 1.37
C GLY A 243 -14.99 -2.93 0.30
N LEU A 244 -13.92 -2.23 0.67
CA LEU A 244 -12.77 -2.03 -0.20
C LEU A 244 -12.04 -3.34 -0.53
N MET A 245 -11.84 -4.23 0.46
CA MET A 245 -11.20 -5.53 0.23
C MET A 245 -12.00 -6.39 -0.75
N VAL A 246 -13.33 -6.42 -0.61
CA VAL A 246 -14.20 -7.12 -1.57
C VAL A 246 -14.02 -6.57 -2.99
N LEU A 247 -14.04 -5.24 -3.14
CA LEU A 247 -13.82 -4.60 -4.43
C LEU A 247 -12.46 -4.96 -5.03
N ILE A 248 -11.38 -4.91 -4.23
CA ILE A 248 -10.03 -5.24 -4.70
C ILE A 248 -9.93 -6.70 -5.11
N VAL A 249 -10.51 -7.64 -4.36
CA VAL A 249 -10.54 -9.07 -4.73
C VAL A 249 -11.22 -9.26 -6.07
N CYS A 250 -12.38 -8.62 -6.31
CA CYS A 250 -13.07 -8.68 -7.60
C CYS A 250 -12.21 -8.14 -8.75
N ILE A 251 -11.54 -7.01 -8.56
CA ILE A 251 -10.65 -6.42 -9.58
C ILE A 251 -9.43 -7.33 -9.81
N CYS A 252 -8.85 -7.91 -8.75
CA CYS A 252 -7.72 -8.83 -8.88
C CYS A 252 -8.09 -10.10 -9.66
N ILE A 253 -9.27 -10.68 -9.40
CA ILE A 253 -9.77 -11.83 -10.17
C ILE A 253 -9.90 -11.44 -11.64
N TYR A 254 -10.53 -10.30 -11.95
CA TYR A 254 -10.66 -9.80 -13.31
C TYR A 254 -9.29 -9.62 -14.01
N ASN A 255 -8.35 -8.96 -13.34
CA ASN A 255 -7.02 -8.71 -13.89
C ASN A 255 -6.23 -10.02 -14.10
N ALA A 256 -6.33 -10.96 -13.15
CA ALA A 256 -5.68 -12.26 -13.26
C ALA A 256 -6.26 -13.08 -14.41
N THR A 257 -7.58 -13.23 -14.50
CA THR A 257 -8.23 -13.98 -15.59
C THR A 257 -7.86 -13.41 -16.95
N ARG A 258 -7.84 -12.08 -17.07
CA ARG A 258 -7.49 -11.42 -18.32
C ARG A 258 -6.01 -11.54 -18.69
N ALA A 259 -5.11 -11.68 -17.71
CA ALA A 259 -3.67 -11.83 -17.96
C ALA A 259 -3.30 -13.25 -18.42
N PHE A 260 -4.08 -14.27 -18.01
CA PHE A 260 -3.77 -15.69 -18.31
C PHE A 260 -4.66 -16.28 -19.40
N ILE A 261 -5.82 -15.73 -19.67
CA ILE A 261 -6.80 -16.30 -20.62
C ILE A 261 -6.97 -15.39 -21.85
N GLY A 262 -6.76 -14.08 -21.73
CA GLY A 262 -6.89 -13.08 -22.79
C GLY A 262 -5.60 -12.61 -23.33
#